data_45bd92156e8297ab3167f9e0d3839671
#
_entry.id   45bd92156e8297ab3167f9e0d3839671
#
_cell.length_a   1.000
_cell.length_b   1.000
_cell.length_c   1.000
_cell.angle_alpha   90.00
_cell.angle_beta   90.00
_cell.angle_gamma   90.00
#
_symmetry.space_group_name_H-M   'P 1'
#
loop_
_entity.id
_entity.type
_entity.pdbx_description
1 polymer ?
#
loop_
_entity_poly.entity_id
_entity_poly.type
_entity_poly.pdbx_seq_one_letter_code
_entity_poly.pdbx_strand_id
1 'polypeptide(L)'
;RRALVGLVKSGAFDSLGYRRSQLLQIYDAVLNDVASATKKNIAGQIDLFGFGEEEKKENIHIPNVPELPKRDLLSMEKETTGLYLSGHPLDDYRDLIARADCATVRAIAEDLSSDRQRVEPPKYRDGMHVVLAAVITAVRMKTTKNNSMMAYVTAEDLTGSVELIAFSSVLQQAGDWLREDKAVWIAGRIDAREDEAPKILPSAVYPLEEQYLERAQEAVQERGFSRRRETPRRQPQPNAAQSGCRHKLYLRIDSLDDPRLGDVKALLGQYRGDLPVYLFCADTRKTLRAAPSMWVYNNLLFLDKLRFILGEENVIMK
;
A
#
# COMPACT_ATOMS: atom_id res chain seq x y z
N ARG A 1 3.12 10.59 -34.08
CA ARG A 1 2.76 11.50 -32.99
C ARG A 1 3.01 10.87 -31.62
N ARG A 2 2.39 9.74 -31.26
CA ARG A 2 2.57 9.09 -29.94
C ARG A 2 4.03 8.79 -29.59
N ALA A 3 4.80 8.25 -30.55
CA ALA A 3 6.21 7.95 -30.33
C ALA A 3 7.04 9.21 -30.03
N LEU A 4 6.79 10.32 -30.75
CA LEU A 4 7.50 11.58 -30.50
C LEU A 4 7.17 12.15 -29.12
N VAL A 5 5.91 12.15 -28.74
CA VAL A 5 5.49 12.56 -27.37
C VAL A 5 6.16 11.69 -26.31
N GLY A 6 6.23 10.37 -26.53
CA GLY A 6 6.95 9.46 -25.64
C GLY A 6 8.44 9.79 -25.50
N LEU A 7 9.11 10.10 -26.64
CA LEU A 7 10.52 10.52 -26.62
C LEU A 7 10.73 11.86 -25.89
N VAL A 8 9.82 12.82 -26.05
CA VAL A 8 9.89 14.08 -25.29
C VAL A 8 9.68 13.82 -23.81
N LYS A 9 8.65 13.06 -23.45
CA LYS A 9 8.34 12.71 -22.04
C LYS A 9 9.48 11.95 -21.36
N SER A 10 10.18 11.07 -22.08
CA SER A 10 11.31 10.32 -21.55
C SER A 10 12.61 11.13 -21.40
N GLY A 11 12.65 12.37 -21.90
CA GLY A 11 13.86 13.19 -21.88
C GLY A 11 14.86 12.90 -22.99
N ALA A 12 14.49 12.11 -23.99
CA ALA A 12 15.39 11.78 -25.11
C ALA A 12 15.90 13.00 -25.89
N PHE A 13 15.23 14.14 -25.78
CA PHE A 13 15.61 15.39 -26.44
C PHE A 13 16.22 16.44 -25.51
N ASP A 14 16.48 16.12 -24.24
CA ASP A 14 17.03 17.08 -23.27
C ASP A 14 18.40 17.63 -23.71
N SER A 15 19.18 16.83 -24.44
CA SER A 15 20.47 17.22 -25.01
C SER A 15 20.37 18.35 -26.06
N LEU A 16 19.18 18.62 -26.60
CA LEU A 16 18.97 19.73 -27.53
C LEU A 16 18.91 21.10 -26.83
N GLY A 17 18.89 21.13 -25.50
CA GLY A 17 18.86 22.35 -24.71
C GLY A 17 17.49 23.04 -24.62
N TYR A 18 16.42 22.37 -25.09
CA TYR A 18 15.05 22.83 -24.94
C TYR A 18 14.36 22.15 -23.78
N ARG A 19 13.43 22.89 -23.14
CA ARG A 19 12.61 22.36 -22.05
C ARG A 19 11.57 21.39 -22.61
N ARG A 20 11.27 20.33 -21.88
CA ARG A 20 10.23 19.35 -22.29
C ARG A 20 8.87 20.02 -22.44
N SER A 21 8.55 21.00 -21.58
CA SER A 21 7.35 21.85 -21.68
C SER A 21 7.25 22.57 -23.02
N GLN A 22 8.36 23.10 -23.56
CA GLN A 22 8.43 23.76 -24.87
C GLN A 22 8.19 22.76 -26.00
N LEU A 23 8.90 21.63 -25.96
CA LEU A 23 8.79 20.58 -26.99
C LEU A 23 7.39 19.99 -27.06
N LEU A 24 6.72 19.82 -25.90
CA LEU A 24 5.33 19.35 -25.83
C LEU A 24 4.30 20.35 -26.42
N GLN A 25 4.64 21.61 -26.50
CA GLN A 25 3.75 22.60 -27.14
C GLN A 25 3.93 22.68 -28.66
N ILE A 26 5.15 22.46 -29.17
CA ILE A 26 5.47 22.68 -30.58
C ILE A 26 5.47 21.40 -31.43
N TYR A 27 5.45 20.20 -30.84
CA TYR A 27 5.66 18.94 -31.56
C TYR A 27 4.66 18.73 -32.72
N ASP A 28 3.41 19.17 -32.56
CA ASP A 28 2.41 19.05 -33.62
C ASP A 28 2.72 19.99 -34.80
N ALA A 29 3.16 21.23 -34.53
CA ALA A 29 3.60 22.17 -35.56
C ALA A 29 4.80 21.63 -36.35
N VAL A 30 5.81 21.11 -35.62
CA VAL A 30 7.01 20.48 -36.21
C VAL A 30 6.62 19.31 -37.12
N LEU A 31 5.73 18.42 -36.67
CA LEU A 31 5.30 17.28 -37.46
C LEU A 31 4.53 17.69 -38.71
N ASN A 32 3.71 18.72 -38.62
CA ASN A 32 2.95 19.22 -39.79
C ASN A 32 3.87 19.88 -40.82
N ASP A 33 4.89 20.62 -40.33
CA ASP A 33 5.88 21.26 -41.23
C ASP A 33 6.72 20.20 -41.95
N VAL A 34 7.26 19.20 -41.23
CA VAL A 34 7.99 18.07 -41.84
C VAL A 34 7.11 17.29 -42.82
N ALA A 35 5.85 17.02 -42.48
CA ALA A 35 4.94 16.33 -43.38
C ALA A 35 4.64 17.12 -44.67
N SER A 36 4.58 18.45 -44.55
CA SER A 36 4.38 19.35 -45.69
C SER A 36 5.62 19.40 -46.59
N ALA A 37 6.80 19.50 -45.99
CA ALA A 37 8.09 19.44 -46.70
C ALA A 37 8.29 18.10 -47.41
N THR A 38 7.98 16.99 -46.74
CA THR A 38 8.08 15.64 -47.34
C THR A 38 7.15 15.46 -48.54
N LYS A 39 5.91 15.99 -48.46
CA LYS A 39 4.98 15.92 -49.59
C LYS A 39 5.48 16.72 -50.80
N LYS A 40 6.09 17.87 -50.59
CA LYS A 40 6.73 18.68 -51.67
C LYS A 40 7.90 17.92 -52.30
N ASN A 41 8.71 17.25 -51.52
CA ASN A 41 9.89 16.50 -52.02
C ASN A 41 9.57 15.16 -52.66
N ILE A 42 8.42 14.50 -52.38
CA ILE A 42 8.04 13.23 -53.02
C ILE A 42 7.53 13.48 -54.45
N ALA A 43 7.15 14.68 -54.82
CA ALA A 43 6.67 15.01 -56.15
C ALA A 43 7.74 14.88 -57.25
N GLY A 44 9.02 14.65 -56.94
CA GLY A 44 10.08 14.34 -57.93
C GLY A 44 10.19 15.33 -59.11
N GLN A 45 9.44 16.40 -59.11
CA GLN A 45 9.55 17.49 -60.03
C GLN A 45 10.63 18.44 -59.53
N ILE A 46 11.83 18.25 -60.09
CA ILE A 46 12.77 19.37 -60.19
C ILE A 46 12.03 20.41 -61.01
N ASP A 47 11.58 21.47 -60.34
CA ASP A 47 11.03 22.63 -61.03
C ASP A 47 12.19 23.29 -61.82
N LEU A 48 12.27 22.92 -63.09
CA LEU A 48 13.34 23.34 -64.01
C LEU A 48 13.35 24.88 -64.19
N PHE A 49 12.30 25.58 -63.72
CA PHE A 49 12.11 27.02 -63.82
C PHE A 49 11.94 27.72 -62.46
N GLY A 50 12.17 27.02 -61.37
CA GLY A 50 12.10 27.59 -60.02
C GLY A 50 13.24 28.58 -59.74
N PHE A 51 13.12 29.78 -60.26
CA PHE A 51 13.92 30.89 -59.76
C PHE A 51 13.60 31.15 -58.30
N GLY A 52 14.46 30.64 -57.39
CA GLY A 52 14.78 31.28 -56.12
C GLY A 52 13.58 31.71 -55.26
N GLU A 53 12.57 30.89 -55.02
CA GLU A 53 11.80 31.02 -53.82
C GLU A 53 12.67 30.38 -52.70
N GLU A 54 13.40 31.20 -51.96
CA GLU A 54 13.96 30.84 -50.68
C GLU A 54 12.83 30.12 -49.92
N GLU A 55 13.03 28.82 -49.68
CA GLU A 55 12.13 28.07 -48.80
C GLU A 55 11.93 28.90 -47.55
N LYS A 56 10.83 29.55 -47.38
CA LYS A 56 10.39 30.11 -46.10
C LYS A 56 10.28 28.92 -45.19
N LYS A 57 11.40 28.55 -44.53
CA LYS A 57 11.39 27.74 -43.33
C LYS A 57 10.48 28.52 -42.40
N GLU A 58 9.24 28.06 -42.26
CA GLU A 58 8.40 28.62 -41.20
C GLU A 58 9.20 28.47 -39.92
N ASN A 59 9.71 29.61 -39.43
CA ASN A 59 10.42 29.62 -38.18
C ASN A 59 9.44 29.25 -37.10
N ILE A 60 9.40 27.93 -36.73
CA ILE A 60 8.59 27.47 -35.64
C ILE A 60 9.02 28.25 -34.39
N HIS A 61 8.13 29.11 -33.95
CA HIS A 61 8.38 29.90 -32.75
C HIS A 61 8.35 28.99 -31.52
N ILE A 62 9.49 28.86 -30.85
CA ILE A 62 9.60 28.11 -29.63
C ILE A 62 9.15 28.99 -28.46
N PRO A 63 8.04 28.68 -27.79
CA PRO A 63 7.50 29.49 -26.70
C PRO A 63 8.45 29.50 -25.50
N ASN A 64 8.64 30.67 -24.89
CA ASN A 64 9.42 30.75 -23.67
C ASN A 64 8.57 30.45 -22.43
N VAL A 65 8.28 29.15 -22.22
CA VAL A 65 7.52 28.67 -21.08
C VAL A 65 8.47 28.08 -20.02
N PRO A 66 8.14 28.17 -18.73
CA PRO A 66 8.90 27.50 -17.67
C PRO A 66 8.88 25.99 -17.84
N GLU A 67 9.88 25.30 -17.32
CA GLU A 67 9.87 23.84 -17.31
C GLU A 67 8.80 23.32 -16.34
N LEU A 68 8.36 22.09 -16.59
CA LEU A 68 7.44 21.39 -15.71
C LEU A 68 8.09 21.13 -14.34
N PRO A 69 7.30 21.07 -13.26
CA PRO A 69 7.80 20.67 -11.96
C PRO A 69 8.55 19.33 -12.03
N LYS A 70 9.64 19.19 -11.26
CA LYS A 70 10.47 17.96 -11.23
C LYS A 70 9.63 16.69 -11.04
N ARG A 71 8.60 16.76 -10.20
CA ARG A 71 7.69 15.66 -9.96
C ARG A 71 6.96 15.22 -11.24
N ASP A 72 6.49 16.17 -12.03
CA ASP A 72 5.75 15.86 -13.26
C ASP A 72 6.68 15.28 -14.33
N LEU A 73 7.94 15.79 -14.42
CA LEU A 73 8.97 15.22 -15.29
C LEU A 73 9.25 13.76 -14.94
N LEU A 74 9.46 13.46 -13.65
CA LEU A 74 9.71 12.10 -13.18
C LEU A 74 8.50 11.17 -13.42
N SER A 75 7.29 11.68 -13.22
CA SER A 75 6.06 10.92 -13.51
C SER A 75 5.95 10.60 -15.01
N MET A 76 6.28 11.55 -15.89
CA MET A 76 6.32 11.33 -17.35
C MET A 76 7.36 10.28 -17.75
N GLU A 77 8.55 10.30 -17.16
CA GLU A 77 9.58 9.30 -17.39
C GLU A 77 9.08 7.90 -16.98
N LYS A 78 8.53 7.78 -15.78
CA LYS A 78 7.98 6.53 -15.24
C LYS A 78 6.84 6.00 -16.10
N GLU A 79 5.89 6.87 -16.52
CA GLU A 79 4.78 6.50 -17.41
C GLU A 79 5.28 5.95 -18.76
N THR A 80 6.34 6.56 -19.30
CA THR A 80 6.81 6.27 -20.67
C THR A 80 7.79 5.10 -20.72
N THR A 81 8.73 5.03 -19.77
CA THR A 81 9.85 4.06 -19.79
C THR A 81 9.75 2.99 -18.70
N GLY A 82 8.88 3.19 -17.72
CA GLY A 82 8.79 2.35 -16.53
C GLY A 82 9.85 2.69 -15.47
N LEU A 83 10.75 3.64 -15.72
CA LEU A 83 11.88 4.00 -14.86
C LEU A 83 11.92 5.51 -14.62
N TYR A 84 12.54 5.93 -13.53
CA TYR A 84 12.97 7.31 -13.30
C TYR A 84 14.37 7.47 -13.90
N LEU A 85 14.55 8.38 -14.85
CA LEU A 85 15.81 8.57 -15.59
C LEU A 85 16.62 9.78 -15.10
N SER A 86 15.95 10.90 -14.83
CA SER A 86 16.62 12.17 -14.46
C SER A 86 16.80 12.36 -12.95
N GLY A 87 16.29 11.43 -12.13
CA GLY A 87 16.38 11.48 -10.67
C GLY A 87 15.38 10.54 -10.03
N HIS A 88 15.24 10.60 -8.71
CA HIS A 88 14.27 9.80 -7.97
C HIS A 88 13.34 10.73 -7.15
N PRO A 89 12.04 10.40 -6.98
CA PRO A 89 11.12 11.21 -6.17
C PRO A 89 11.57 11.39 -4.71
N LEU A 90 12.42 10.51 -4.20
CA LEU A 90 13.01 10.61 -2.85
C LEU A 90 14.29 11.43 -2.78
N ASP A 91 14.80 11.96 -3.89
CA ASP A 91 16.07 12.73 -3.88
C ASP A 91 16.02 13.93 -2.95
N ASP A 92 14.86 14.62 -2.90
CA ASP A 92 14.66 15.80 -2.06
C ASP A 92 14.57 15.44 -0.55
N TYR A 93 14.44 14.15 -0.23
CA TYR A 93 14.33 13.61 1.14
C TYR A 93 15.60 12.86 1.60
N ARG A 94 16.68 12.83 0.80
CA ARG A 94 17.89 12.04 1.11
C ARG A 94 18.48 12.34 2.48
N ASP A 95 18.57 13.62 2.86
CA ASP A 95 19.12 14.01 4.17
C ASP A 95 18.22 13.57 5.32
N LEU A 96 16.90 13.63 5.15
CA LEU A 96 15.93 13.16 6.12
C LEU A 96 16.00 11.64 6.28
N ILE A 97 16.06 10.93 5.17
CA ILE A 97 16.15 9.45 5.14
C ILE A 97 17.47 8.98 5.78
N ALA A 98 18.59 9.64 5.48
CA ALA A 98 19.90 9.30 6.05
C ALA A 98 19.96 9.48 7.57
N ARG A 99 19.28 10.51 8.11
CA ARG A 99 19.19 10.73 9.57
C ARG A 99 18.25 9.77 10.29
N ALA A 100 17.30 9.19 9.57
CA ALA A 100 16.25 8.38 10.15
C ALA A 100 16.67 6.94 10.55
N ASP A 101 17.86 6.49 10.11
CA ASP A 101 18.33 5.08 10.30
C ASP A 101 17.23 4.06 9.95
N CYS A 102 16.52 4.30 8.84
CA CYS A 102 15.45 3.44 8.37
C CYS A 102 16.00 2.24 7.57
N ALA A 103 15.21 1.19 7.48
CA ALA A 103 15.54 0.03 6.66
C ALA A 103 15.47 0.40 5.17
N THR A 104 16.28 -0.29 4.34
CA THR A 104 16.20 -0.22 2.88
C THR A 104 15.69 -1.53 2.32
N VAL A 105 14.99 -1.46 1.19
CA VAL A 105 14.45 -2.64 0.51
C VAL A 105 15.56 -3.63 0.17
N ARG A 106 16.69 -3.10 -0.32
CA ARG A 106 17.86 -3.91 -0.68
C ARG A 106 18.43 -4.65 0.53
N ALA A 107 18.64 -3.98 1.66
CA ALA A 107 19.19 -4.59 2.86
C ALA A 107 18.26 -5.69 3.41
N ILE A 108 16.94 -5.48 3.35
CA ILE A 108 15.96 -6.51 3.74
C ILE A 108 16.05 -7.71 2.79
N ALA A 109 16.08 -7.48 1.48
CA ALA A 109 16.16 -8.56 0.49
C ALA A 109 17.46 -9.35 0.59
N GLU A 110 18.59 -8.67 0.77
CA GLU A 110 19.89 -9.29 0.96
C GLU A 110 19.94 -10.13 2.24
N ASP A 111 19.37 -9.66 3.35
CA ASP A 111 19.36 -10.39 4.60
C ASP A 111 18.45 -11.62 4.62
N LEU A 112 17.41 -11.60 3.81
CA LEU A 112 16.46 -12.70 3.69
C LEU A 112 16.79 -13.67 2.54
N SER A 113 17.77 -13.33 1.70
CA SER A 113 18.22 -14.25 0.65
C SER A 113 18.92 -15.47 1.26
N SER A 114 18.63 -16.65 0.68
CA SER A 114 19.12 -17.95 1.17
C SER A 114 20.62 -18.20 0.91
N ASP A 115 21.38 -17.19 0.49
CA ASP A 115 22.78 -17.33 0.14
C ASP A 115 23.63 -17.49 1.41
N ARG A 116 23.98 -18.75 1.73
CA ARG A 116 24.58 -19.20 3.00
C ARG A 116 26.05 -18.84 3.21
N GLN A 117 26.65 -17.98 2.40
CA GLN A 117 28.07 -17.60 2.52
C GLN A 117 28.31 -16.32 3.35
N ARG A 118 27.39 -15.95 4.23
CA ARG A 118 27.53 -14.74 5.04
C ARG A 118 28.40 -14.96 6.27
N VAL A 119 29.33 -14.03 6.47
CA VAL A 119 30.22 -13.97 7.64
C VAL A 119 29.50 -13.29 8.82
N GLU A 120 28.52 -12.41 8.58
CA GLU A 120 27.81 -11.64 9.60
C GLU A 120 26.35 -12.10 9.78
N PRO A 121 25.82 -12.04 11.02
CA PRO A 121 24.44 -12.37 11.28
C PRO A 121 23.48 -11.35 10.59
N PRO A 122 22.36 -11.79 9.99
CA PRO A 122 21.45 -10.89 9.31
C PRO A 122 20.81 -9.88 10.29
N LYS A 123 20.80 -8.60 9.90
CA LYS A 123 20.13 -7.51 10.63
C LYS A 123 18.62 -7.68 10.59
N TYR A 124 18.07 -8.08 9.44
CA TYR A 124 16.65 -8.23 9.19
C TYR A 124 16.23 -9.70 9.13
N ARG A 125 15.05 -10.02 9.71
CA ARG A 125 14.49 -11.38 9.76
C ARG A 125 12.99 -11.34 9.56
N ASP A 126 12.41 -12.49 9.20
CA ASP A 126 10.95 -12.62 9.17
C ASP A 126 10.32 -12.21 10.51
N GLY A 127 9.19 -11.54 10.43
CA GLY A 127 8.46 -11.05 11.58
C GLY A 127 9.03 -9.81 12.25
N MET A 128 10.18 -9.29 11.81
CA MET A 128 10.79 -8.09 12.37
C MET A 128 10.02 -6.83 11.95
N HIS A 129 9.91 -5.87 12.86
CA HIS A 129 9.30 -4.57 12.58
C HIS A 129 10.35 -3.58 12.09
N VAL A 130 10.02 -2.85 11.04
CA VAL A 130 10.91 -1.90 10.37
C VAL A 130 10.17 -0.62 9.99
N VAL A 131 10.94 0.47 9.86
CA VAL A 131 10.49 1.70 9.22
C VAL A 131 11.19 1.81 7.86
N LEU A 132 10.43 2.11 6.82
CA LEU A 132 10.91 2.34 5.46
C LEU A 132 10.49 3.74 5.00
N ALA A 133 11.33 4.38 4.22
CA ALA A 133 10.99 5.58 3.45
C ALA A 133 10.81 5.16 1.99
N ALA A 134 9.63 5.37 1.43
CA ALA A 134 9.34 4.93 0.07
C ALA A 134 8.34 5.84 -0.65
N VAL A 135 8.32 5.74 -1.98
CA VAL A 135 7.26 6.29 -2.82
C VAL A 135 6.31 5.16 -3.20
N ILE A 136 5.01 5.44 -3.13
CA ILE A 136 3.98 4.52 -3.61
C ILE A 136 3.93 4.58 -5.13
N THR A 137 4.17 3.46 -5.81
CA THR A 137 4.19 3.40 -7.28
C THR A 137 2.95 2.73 -7.87
N ALA A 138 2.27 1.90 -7.11
CA ALA A 138 1.00 1.28 -7.53
C ALA A 138 0.14 0.90 -6.34
N VAL A 139 -1.18 1.01 -6.50
CA VAL A 139 -2.17 0.59 -5.50
C VAL A 139 -3.24 -0.26 -6.16
N ARG A 140 -3.41 -1.50 -5.70
CA ARG A 140 -4.42 -2.43 -6.19
C ARG A 140 -5.34 -2.86 -5.05
N MET A 141 -6.56 -2.35 -5.06
CA MET A 141 -7.57 -2.70 -4.07
C MET A 141 -8.11 -4.11 -4.31
N LYS A 142 -8.33 -4.87 -3.25
CA LYS A 142 -8.92 -6.20 -3.30
C LYS A 142 -9.88 -6.40 -2.14
N THR A 143 -11.01 -7.04 -2.41
CA THR A 143 -11.95 -7.47 -1.37
C THR A 143 -11.57 -8.87 -0.89
N THR A 144 -11.46 -9.05 0.41
CA THR A 144 -11.19 -10.35 1.03
C THR A 144 -12.44 -11.22 1.04
N LYS A 145 -12.29 -12.52 1.31
CA LYS A 145 -13.43 -13.47 1.47
C LYS A 145 -14.42 -13.04 2.57
N ASN A 146 -13.96 -12.23 3.53
CA ASN A 146 -14.78 -11.72 4.63
C ASN A 146 -15.39 -10.35 4.33
N ASN A 147 -15.44 -9.94 3.05
CA ASN A 147 -15.95 -8.66 2.59
C ASN A 147 -15.23 -7.43 3.18
N SER A 148 -13.99 -7.60 3.64
CA SER A 148 -13.12 -6.51 4.10
C SER A 148 -12.23 -6.02 2.96
N MET A 149 -11.98 -4.73 2.89
CA MET A 149 -11.06 -4.15 1.90
C MET A 149 -9.62 -4.36 2.34
N MET A 150 -8.76 -4.71 1.39
CA MET A 150 -7.30 -4.72 1.52
C MET A 150 -6.67 -4.15 0.26
N ALA A 151 -5.41 -3.74 0.33
CA ALA A 151 -4.67 -3.29 -0.84
C ALA A 151 -3.33 -4.00 -0.94
N TYR A 152 -2.96 -4.36 -2.16
CA TYR A 152 -1.59 -4.63 -2.55
C TYR A 152 -0.99 -3.32 -3.06
N VAL A 153 0.07 -2.88 -2.42
CA VAL A 153 0.70 -1.60 -2.71
C VAL A 153 2.15 -1.87 -3.08
N THR A 154 2.59 -1.36 -4.22
CA THR A 154 4.01 -1.38 -4.57
C THR A 154 4.63 -0.08 -4.08
N ALA A 155 5.67 -0.20 -3.27
CA ALA A 155 6.45 0.92 -2.77
C ALA A 155 7.90 0.77 -3.25
N GLU A 156 8.54 1.90 -3.57
CA GLU A 156 9.90 1.95 -4.11
C GLU A 156 10.73 2.90 -3.26
N ASP A 157 11.89 2.43 -2.80
CA ASP A 157 12.90 3.26 -2.17
C ASP A 157 14.06 3.55 -3.15
N LEU A 158 15.13 4.18 -2.67
CA LEU A 158 16.32 4.46 -3.50
C LEU A 158 17.09 3.19 -3.93
N THR A 159 16.72 2.01 -3.42
CA THR A 159 17.49 0.77 -3.57
C THR A 159 16.71 -0.35 -4.24
N GLY A 160 15.39 -0.27 -4.30
CA GLY A 160 14.53 -1.27 -4.92
C GLY A 160 13.06 -1.08 -4.63
N SER A 161 12.25 -2.06 -5.04
CA SER A 161 10.81 -2.06 -4.83
C SER A 161 10.37 -3.20 -3.91
N VAL A 162 9.32 -2.98 -3.13
CA VAL A 162 8.74 -3.95 -2.20
C VAL A 162 7.22 -3.93 -2.29
N GLU A 163 6.59 -5.09 -2.14
CA GLU A 163 5.15 -5.22 -2.04
C GLU A 163 4.69 -5.05 -0.59
N LEU A 164 3.69 -4.20 -0.37
CA LEU A 164 3.02 -4.03 0.91
C LEU A 164 1.64 -4.68 0.83
N ILE A 165 1.21 -5.30 1.93
CA ILE A 165 -0.14 -5.82 2.08
C ILE A 165 -0.85 -5.02 3.16
N ALA A 166 -1.60 -3.99 2.75
CA ALA A 166 -2.33 -3.11 3.64
C ALA A 166 -3.73 -3.64 3.92
N PHE A 167 -4.02 -3.97 5.18
CA PHE A 167 -5.34 -4.39 5.63
C PHE A 167 -6.25 -3.19 5.91
N SER A 168 -7.54 -3.46 6.09
CA SER A 168 -8.58 -2.44 6.26
C SER A 168 -8.29 -1.41 7.35
N SER A 169 -7.69 -1.82 8.46
CA SER A 169 -7.30 -0.92 9.55
C SER A 169 -6.27 0.12 9.12
N VAL A 170 -5.29 -0.31 8.33
CA VAL A 170 -4.24 0.58 7.79
C VAL A 170 -4.80 1.46 6.69
N LEU A 171 -5.67 0.92 5.83
CA LEU A 171 -6.34 1.70 4.78
C LEU A 171 -7.18 2.84 5.36
N GLN A 172 -7.89 2.59 6.45
CA GLN A 172 -8.68 3.62 7.14
C GLN A 172 -7.79 4.69 7.80
N GLN A 173 -6.65 4.29 8.37
CA GLN A 173 -5.73 5.21 9.04
C GLN A 173 -4.88 6.00 8.05
N ALA A 174 -4.36 5.33 7.03
CA ALA A 174 -3.46 5.94 6.07
C ALA A 174 -4.19 6.84 5.05
N GLY A 175 -5.47 6.55 4.77
CA GLY A 175 -6.32 7.37 3.93
C GLY A 175 -5.66 7.78 2.62
N ASP A 176 -5.46 9.10 2.46
CA ASP A 176 -4.91 9.70 1.24
C ASP A 176 -3.42 9.46 1.01
N TRP A 177 -2.69 8.94 1.99
CA TRP A 177 -1.25 8.71 1.88
C TRP A 177 -0.90 7.42 1.12
N LEU A 178 -1.79 6.42 1.11
CA LEU A 178 -1.64 5.21 0.31
C LEU A 178 -2.17 5.40 -1.13
N ARG A 179 -1.67 6.43 -1.80
CA ARG A 179 -1.95 6.72 -3.22
C ARG A 179 -0.66 6.78 -4.02
N GLU A 180 -0.76 6.55 -5.31
CA GLU A 180 0.37 6.66 -6.24
C GLU A 180 1.03 8.04 -6.15
N ASP A 181 2.34 8.07 -6.38
CA ASP A 181 3.22 9.24 -6.31
C ASP A 181 3.31 9.91 -4.93
N LYS A 182 2.90 9.27 -3.85
CA LYS A 182 3.10 9.77 -2.49
C LYS A 182 4.38 9.23 -1.88
N ALA A 183 5.22 10.14 -1.36
CA ALA A 183 6.36 9.80 -0.52
C ALA A 183 5.90 9.61 0.93
N VAL A 184 6.22 8.46 1.53
CA VAL A 184 5.68 8.05 2.83
C VAL A 184 6.70 7.35 3.72
N TRP A 185 6.52 7.49 5.03
CA TRP A 185 7.06 6.60 6.04
C TRP A 185 6.13 5.39 6.17
N ILE A 186 6.70 4.20 6.11
CA ILE A 186 5.97 2.93 6.26
C ILE A 186 6.53 2.24 7.50
N ALA A 187 5.74 2.20 8.57
CA ALA A 187 6.02 1.36 9.72
C ALA A 187 5.31 0.03 9.53
N GLY A 188 6.05 -1.08 9.57
CA GLY A 188 5.45 -2.38 9.28
C GLY A 188 6.31 -3.54 9.72
N ARG A 189 5.79 -4.74 9.49
CA ARG A 189 6.45 -6.00 9.79
C ARG A 189 6.87 -6.70 8.51
N ILE A 190 8.06 -7.24 8.47
CA ILE A 190 8.55 -8.09 7.38
C ILE A 190 7.76 -9.41 7.40
N ASP A 191 7.26 -9.82 6.25
CA ASP A 191 6.66 -11.14 5.98
C ASP A 191 7.49 -11.81 4.88
N ALA A 192 8.36 -12.70 5.31
CA ALA A 192 9.24 -13.45 4.42
C ALA A 192 8.84 -14.92 4.44
N ARG A 193 8.57 -15.48 3.28
CA ARG A 193 8.26 -16.90 3.09
C ARG A 193 9.36 -17.53 2.25
N GLU A 194 9.58 -18.81 2.46
CA GLU A 194 10.47 -19.57 1.59
C GLU A 194 9.98 -19.45 0.14
N ASP A 195 10.90 -19.16 -0.79
CA ASP A 195 10.67 -19.02 -2.22
C ASP A 195 9.83 -17.81 -2.70
N GLU A 196 9.48 -16.85 -1.82
CA GLU A 196 8.82 -15.61 -2.22
C GLU A 196 9.69 -14.38 -1.89
N ALA A 197 9.57 -13.32 -2.70
CA ALA A 197 10.15 -12.02 -2.36
C ALA A 197 9.56 -11.50 -1.04
N PRO A 198 10.36 -10.88 -0.16
CA PRO A 198 9.88 -10.36 1.09
C PRO A 198 8.82 -9.28 0.86
N LYS A 199 7.77 -9.31 1.70
CA LYS A 199 6.68 -8.34 1.70
C LYS A 199 6.66 -7.61 3.02
N ILE A 200 6.06 -6.44 3.05
CA ILE A 200 5.86 -5.69 4.30
C ILE A 200 4.37 -5.64 4.61
N LEU A 201 4.04 -5.97 5.85
CA LEU A 201 2.70 -5.80 6.41
C LEU A 201 2.68 -4.47 7.18
N PRO A 202 2.21 -3.37 6.56
CA PRO A 202 2.22 -2.07 7.22
C PRO A 202 1.31 -2.10 8.45
N SER A 203 1.74 -1.43 9.49
CA SER A 203 0.96 -1.16 10.69
C SER A 203 0.51 0.29 10.76
N ALA A 204 1.28 1.18 10.15
CA ALA A 204 0.96 2.60 9.98
C ALA A 204 1.69 3.16 8.76
N VAL A 205 1.10 4.18 8.15
CA VAL A 205 1.70 4.92 7.02
C VAL A 205 1.50 6.41 7.28
N TYR A 206 2.56 7.18 7.13
CA TYR A 206 2.58 8.62 7.35
C TYR A 206 3.22 9.34 6.18
N PRO A 207 2.96 10.65 5.96
CA PRO A 207 3.71 11.43 4.98
C PRO A 207 5.20 11.45 5.31
N LEU A 208 6.05 11.51 4.27
CA LEU A 208 7.51 11.56 4.41
C LEU A 208 7.96 12.97 4.81
N GLU A 209 7.66 13.35 6.05
CA GLU A 209 8.02 14.60 6.67
C GLU A 209 8.68 14.34 8.03
N GLU A 210 9.56 15.25 8.46
CA GLU A 210 10.34 15.10 9.68
C GLU A 210 9.46 14.93 10.94
N GLN A 211 8.35 15.67 11.00
CA GLN A 211 7.41 15.61 12.12
C GLN A 211 6.71 14.25 12.33
N TYR A 212 6.72 13.38 11.32
CA TYR A 212 6.08 12.05 11.39
C TYR A 212 7.08 10.92 11.61
N LEU A 213 8.39 11.20 11.59
CA LEU A 213 9.42 10.18 11.79
C LEU A 213 9.31 9.49 13.15
N GLU A 214 9.18 10.28 14.21
CA GLU A 214 9.03 9.74 15.57
C GLU A 214 7.80 8.84 15.69
N ARG A 215 6.65 9.25 15.14
CA ARG A 215 5.43 8.44 15.12
C ARG A 215 5.59 7.13 14.37
N ALA A 216 6.33 7.13 13.25
CA ALA A 216 6.62 5.92 12.51
C ALA A 216 7.53 4.97 13.31
N GLN A 217 8.52 5.50 14.02
CA GLN A 217 9.40 4.73 14.90
C GLN A 217 8.65 4.18 16.12
N GLU A 218 7.81 4.96 16.77
CA GLU A 218 6.95 4.53 17.88
C GLU A 218 6.01 3.40 17.47
N ALA A 219 5.38 3.48 16.27
CA ALA A 219 4.50 2.44 15.75
C ALA A 219 5.19 1.08 15.57
N VAL A 220 6.52 1.09 15.38
CA VAL A 220 7.35 -0.12 15.35
C VAL A 220 7.68 -0.61 16.75
N GLN A 221 8.02 0.31 17.67
CA GLN A 221 8.41 -0.04 19.05
C GLN A 221 7.25 -0.60 19.87
N GLU A 222 6.08 0.02 19.82
CA GLU A 222 4.90 -0.44 20.57
C GLU A 222 4.50 -1.88 20.24
N ARG A 223 4.64 -2.29 18.98
CA ARG A 223 4.32 -3.65 18.53
C ARG A 223 5.47 -4.65 18.74
N GLY A 224 6.71 -4.16 18.80
CA GLY A 224 7.89 -4.96 19.20
C GLY A 224 7.81 -5.39 20.67
N PHE A 225 7.37 -4.52 21.57
CA PHE A 225 7.22 -4.81 23.00
C PHE A 225 6.01 -5.71 23.33
N SER A 226 4.93 -5.67 22.54
CA SER A 226 3.75 -6.52 22.75
C SER A 226 4.05 -8.03 22.61
N ARG A 227 5.14 -8.43 21.96
CA ARG A 227 5.54 -9.84 21.77
C ARG A 227 6.52 -10.37 22.82
N ARG A 228 7.08 -9.53 23.71
CA ARG A 228 8.05 -9.97 24.74
C ARG A 228 7.41 -10.54 26.02
N ARG A 229 6.08 -10.65 26.08
CA ARG A 229 5.44 -11.52 27.09
C ARG A 229 5.38 -12.94 26.53
N GLU A 230 6.47 -13.64 26.74
CA GLU A 230 6.63 -15.06 26.46
C GLU A 230 5.49 -15.87 27.07
N THR A 231 4.82 -16.62 26.24
CA THR A 231 4.11 -17.84 26.66
C THR A 231 4.90 -19.04 26.16
N PRO A 232 5.06 -20.09 26.97
CA PRO A 232 5.96 -21.21 26.66
C PRO A 232 5.48 -22.01 25.46
N ARG A 233 6.43 -22.42 24.60
CA ARG A 233 6.30 -23.31 23.46
C ARG A 233 5.41 -24.51 23.78
N ARG A 234 4.25 -24.57 23.17
CA ARG A 234 3.46 -25.80 22.99
C ARG A 234 3.57 -26.25 21.53
N GLN A 235 3.88 -27.53 21.34
CA GLN A 235 4.04 -28.21 20.04
C GLN A 235 2.80 -28.09 19.16
N PRO A 236 2.94 -28.17 17.83
CA PRO A 236 1.86 -27.88 16.88
C PRO A 236 0.83 -29.01 16.82
N GLN A 237 -0.43 -28.67 17.04
CA GLN A 237 -1.58 -29.45 16.54
C GLN A 237 -2.32 -28.62 15.49
N PRO A 238 -2.81 -29.23 14.40
CA PRO A 238 -3.36 -28.52 13.26
C PRO A 238 -4.82 -28.10 13.47
N ASN A 239 -5.16 -26.96 12.86
CA ASN A 239 -6.48 -26.38 12.62
C ASN A 239 -7.10 -25.48 13.70
N ALA A 240 -7.10 -24.19 13.39
CA ALA A 240 -8.27 -23.32 13.21
C ALA A 240 -7.87 -21.86 13.40
N ALA A 241 -8.16 -21.04 12.41
CA ALA A 241 -8.04 -19.58 12.41
C ALA A 241 -8.60 -18.98 13.71
N GLN A 242 -7.76 -18.25 14.47
CA GLN A 242 -8.22 -17.45 15.60
C GLN A 242 -7.75 -16.02 15.43
N SER A 243 -8.67 -15.17 15.00
CA SER A 243 -8.63 -13.73 15.18
C SER A 243 -8.68 -13.43 16.68
N GLY A 244 -7.67 -12.73 17.20
CA GLY A 244 -7.55 -12.44 18.64
C GLY A 244 -8.46 -11.31 19.10
N CYS A 245 -9.71 -11.57 19.42
CA CYS A 245 -10.50 -10.74 20.33
C CYS A 245 -10.11 -11.07 21.78
N ARG A 246 -9.67 -10.04 22.54
CA ARG A 246 -9.28 -10.19 23.96
C ARG A 246 -10.44 -10.50 24.89
N HIS A 247 -11.69 -10.32 24.44
CA HIS A 247 -12.91 -10.55 25.23
C HIS A 247 -13.76 -11.62 24.59
N LYS A 248 -14.45 -12.40 25.42
CA LYS A 248 -15.37 -13.46 25.02
C LYS A 248 -16.65 -13.30 25.83
N LEU A 249 -17.80 -13.39 25.17
CA LEU A 249 -19.10 -13.33 25.82
C LEU A 249 -19.59 -14.75 26.11
N TYR A 250 -19.84 -15.04 27.38
CA TYR A 250 -20.41 -16.30 27.85
C TYR A 250 -21.83 -16.10 28.28
N LEU A 251 -22.74 -16.88 27.72
CA LEU A 251 -24.15 -16.87 28.05
C LEU A 251 -24.51 -18.24 28.66
N ARG A 252 -25.05 -18.25 29.86
CA ARG A 252 -25.53 -19.45 30.52
C ARG A 252 -27.02 -19.64 30.23
N ILE A 253 -27.39 -20.84 29.78
CA ILE A 253 -28.75 -21.28 29.52
C ILE A 253 -28.98 -22.60 30.22
N ASP A 254 -30.21 -22.90 30.58
CA ASP A 254 -30.55 -24.13 31.30
C ASP A 254 -30.49 -25.34 30.37
N SER A 255 -31.11 -25.26 29.18
CA SER A 255 -31.04 -26.30 28.15
C SER A 255 -31.05 -25.70 26.72
N LEU A 256 -30.82 -26.52 25.69
CA LEU A 256 -30.93 -26.13 24.29
C LEU A 256 -32.38 -25.87 23.84
N ASP A 257 -33.36 -26.33 24.60
CA ASP A 257 -34.81 -26.14 24.38
C ASP A 257 -35.37 -24.95 25.21
N ASP A 258 -34.49 -24.16 25.83
CA ASP A 258 -34.88 -22.99 26.60
C ASP A 258 -35.64 -22.00 25.71
N PRO A 259 -36.90 -21.61 26.09
CA PRO A 259 -37.70 -20.69 25.28
C PRO A 259 -37.03 -19.36 25.07
N ARG A 260 -36.17 -18.88 26.00
CA ARG A 260 -35.41 -17.64 25.91
C ARG A 260 -34.35 -17.67 24.80
N LEU A 261 -33.95 -18.85 24.31
CA LEU A 261 -32.93 -18.99 23.29
C LEU A 261 -33.33 -18.37 21.94
N GLY A 262 -34.63 -18.32 21.65
CA GLY A 262 -35.20 -17.66 20.47
C GLY A 262 -34.90 -16.16 20.48
N ASP A 263 -35.20 -15.50 21.61
CA ASP A 263 -35.00 -14.05 21.81
C ASP A 263 -33.51 -13.70 21.83
N VAL A 264 -32.68 -14.54 22.47
CA VAL A 264 -31.23 -14.40 22.48
C VAL A 264 -30.67 -14.47 21.05
N LYS A 265 -31.08 -15.44 20.23
CA LYS A 265 -30.63 -15.55 18.83
C LYS A 265 -31.04 -14.34 17.98
N ALA A 266 -32.29 -13.87 18.17
CA ALA A 266 -32.77 -12.67 17.47
C ALA A 266 -31.95 -11.44 17.84
N LEU A 267 -31.63 -11.28 19.13
CA LEU A 267 -30.81 -10.17 19.64
C LEU A 267 -29.37 -10.25 19.14
N LEU A 268 -28.73 -11.42 19.16
CA LEU A 268 -27.40 -11.66 18.61
C LEU A 268 -27.35 -11.30 17.12
N GLY A 269 -28.40 -11.59 16.36
CA GLY A 269 -28.51 -11.26 14.94
C GLY A 269 -28.57 -9.77 14.64
N GLN A 270 -29.08 -8.94 15.56
CA GLN A 270 -29.18 -7.49 15.42
C GLN A 270 -27.87 -6.75 15.70
N TYR A 271 -27.01 -7.28 16.57
CA TYR A 271 -25.77 -6.65 17.02
C TYR A 271 -24.52 -7.36 16.53
N ARG A 272 -24.48 -7.74 15.25
CA ARG A 272 -23.37 -8.49 14.64
C ARG A 272 -22.02 -7.75 14.75
N GLY A 273 -20.98 -8.47 15.20
CA GLY A 273 -19.63 -7.95 15.40
C GLY A 273 -18.58 -9.05 15.49
N ASP A 274 -17.43 -8.73 16.11
CA ASP A 274 -16.26 -9.60 16.16
C ASP A 274 -16.05 -10.31 17.51
N LEU A 275 -16.90 -10.05 18.51
CA LEU A 275 -16.82 -10.64 19.83
C LEU A 275 -17.40 -12.06 19.83
N PRO A 276 -16.58 -13.11 20.08
CA PRO A 276 -17.05 -14.48 20.09
C PRO A 276 -18.05 -14.74 21.21
N VAL A 277 -19.17 -15.38 20.89
CA VAL A 277 -20.23 -15.76 21.85
C VAL A 277 -20.13 -17.25 22.14
N TYR A 278 -20.19 -17.59 23.41
CA TYR A 278 -20.21 -18.96 23.93
C TYR A 278 -21.46 -19.20 24.74
N LEU A 279 -22.16 -20.29 24.47
CA LEU A 279 -23.34 -20.76 25.18
C LEU A 279 -22.95 -21.89 26.12
N PHE A 280 -23.16 -21.71 27.41
CA PHE A 280 -22.98 -22.77 28.40
C PHE A 280 -24.36 -23.35 28.77
N CYS A 281 -24.57 -24.62 28.44
CA CYS A 281 -25.79 -25.35 28.78
C CYS A 281 -25.61 -26.01 30.14
N ALA A 282 -26.47 -25.69 31.10
CA ALA A 282 -26.35 -26.16 32.48
C ALA A 282 -26.70 -27.65 32.63
N ASP A 283 -27.65 -28.16 31.85
CA ASP A 283 -28.09 -29.54 31.83
C ASP A 283 -27.01 -30.53 31.39
N THR A 284 -26.35 -30.19 30.25
CA THR A 284 -25.30 -31.05 29.64
C THR A 284 -23.89 -30.68 30.11
N ARG A 285 -23.71 -29.58 30.86
CA ARG A 285 -22.42 -29.00 31.27
C ARG A 285 -21.46 -28.75 30.10
N LYS A 286 -21.99 -28.53 28.90
CA LYS A 286 -21.18 -28.30 27.69
C LYS A 286 -21.19 -26.84 27.31
N THR A 287 -20.03 -26.35 26.86
CA THR A 287 -19.89 -25.03 26.28
C THR A 287 -19.86 -25.15 24.76
N LEU A 288 -20.81 -24.50 24.09
CA LEU A 288 -20.92 -24.46 22.65
C LEU A 288 -20.45 -23.06 22.15
N ARG A 289 -19.65 -23.04 21.12
CA ARG A 289 -19.28 -21.79 20.46
C ARG A 289 -20.32 -21.45 19.41
N ALA A 290 -20.92 -20.25 19.50
CA ALA A 290 -21.84 -19.77 18.49
C ALA A 290 -21.13 -19.57 17.13
N ALA A 291 -21.90 -19.76 16.04
CA ALA A 291 -21.39 -19.52 14.70
C ALA A 291 -20.89 -18.07 14.54
N PRO A 292 -19.89 -17.79 13.69
CA PRO A 292 -19.38 -16.44 13.48
C PRO A 292 -20.44 -15.41 13.06
N SER A 293 -21.53 -15.86 12.43
CA SER A 293 -22.69 -15.04 12.09
C SER A 293 -23.50 -14.53 13.30
N MET A 294 -23.25 -15.10 14.49
CA MET A 294 -23.88 -14.74 15.77
C MET A 294 -22.91 -14.05 16.73
N TRP A 295 -21.73 -13.65 16.27
CA TRP A 295 -20.81 -12.85 17.07
C TRP A 295 -21.29 -11.42 17.11
N VAL A 296 -20.96 -10.68 18.17
CA VAL A 296 -21.58 -9.39 18.48
C VAL A 296 -20.54 -8.31 18.74
N TYR A 297 -20.97 -7.04 18.69
CA TYR A 297 -20.17 -5.92 19.20
C TYR A 297 -20.30 -5.80 20.71
N ASN A 298 -19.21 -5.43 21.37
CA ASN A 298 -19.23 -5.06 22.78
C ASN A 298 -19.94 -3.71 22.95
N ASN A 299 -21.24 -3.75 23.27
CA ASN A 299 -22.09 -2.57 23.49
C ASN A 299 -22.86 -2.73 24.80
N LEU A 300 -22.81 -1.71 25.66
CA LEU A 300 -23.48 -1.70 26.96
C LEU A 300 -24.99 -1.93 26.84
N LEU A 301 -25.65 -1.27 25.90
CA LEU A 301 -27.08 -1.45 25.66
C LEU A 301 -27.46 -2.87 25.24
N PHE A 302 -26.61 -3.52 24.50
CA PHE A 302 -26.78 -4.93 24.09
C PHE A 302 -26.62 -5.86 25.30
N LEU A 303 -25.59 -5.63 26.13
CA LEU A 303 -25.37 -6.43 27.33
C LEU A 303 -26.49 -6.28 28.34
N ASP A 304 -27.05 -5.10 28.51
CA ASP A 304 -28.21 -4.86 29.40
C ASP A 304 -29.47 -5.58 28.92
N LYS A 305 -29.71 -5.61 27.59
CA LYS A 305 -30.80 -6.39 27.01
C LYS A 305 -30.60 -7.91 27.20
N LEU A 306 -29.37 -8.42 27.06
CA LEU A 306 -29.07 -9.81 27.33
C LEU A 306 -29.26 -10.19 28.81
N ARG A 307 -28.80 -9.32 29.71
CA ARG A 307 -29.00 -9.47 31.17
C ARG A 307 -30.49 -9.44 31.56
N PHE A 308 -31.27 -8.63 30.87
CA PHE A 308 -32.74 -8.60 31.09
C PHE A 308 -33.41 -9.94 30.67
N ILE A 309 -32.94 -10.57 29.59
CA ILE A 309 -33.48 -11.84 29.09
C ILE A 309 -32.98 -13.04 29.90
N LEU A 310 -31.69 -13.10 30.23
CA LEU A 310 -31.06 -14.28 30.82
C LEU A 310 -30.81 -14.15 32.33
N GLY A 311 -30.84 -12.94 32.91
CA GLY A 311 -30.38 -12.63 34.25
C GLY A 311 -28.92 -12.18 34.27
N GLU A 312 -28.56 -11.29 35.21
CA GLU A 312 -27.19 -10.70 35.30
C GLU A 312 -26.10 -11.75 35.48
N GLU A 313 -26.36 -12.79 36.30
CA GLU A 313 -25.44 -13.86 36.59
C GLU A 313 -25.14 -14.81 35.42
N ASN A 314 -26.00 -14.79 34.41
CA ASN A 314 -25.91 -15.67 33.24
C ASN A 314 -25.22 -15.01 32.02
N VAL A 315 -24.78 -13.77 32.15
CA VAL A 315 -24.09 -13.00 31.09
C VAL A 315 -22.71 -12.57 31.60
N ILE A 316 -21.67 -13.27 31.18
CA ILE A 316 -20.29 -13.04 31.65
C ILE A 316 -19.40 -12.67 30.49
N MET A 317 -18.70 -11.55 30.62
CA MET A 317 -17.64 -11.14 29.69
C MET A 317 -16.29 -11.46 30.32
N LYS A 318 -15.45 -12.21 29.61
CA LYS A 318 -14.09 -12.56 30.00
C LYS A 318 -13.08 -12.08 28.97
#